data_906bf5bcc7660f5fc3150d21d871b86e
#
_entry.id   906bf5bcc7660f5fc3150d21d871b86e
#
_cell.length_a   1.000
_cell.length_b   1.000
_cell.length_c   1.000
_cell.angle_alpha   90.00
_cell.angle_beta   90.00
_cell.angle_gamma   90.00
#
_symmetry.space_group_name_H-M   'P 1'
#
loop_
_entity.id
_entity.type
_entity.pdbx_description
1 polymer ?
#
loop_
_entity_poly.entity_id
_entity_poly.type
_entity_poly.pdbx_seq_one_letter_code
_entity_poly.pdbx_strand_id
1 'polypeptide(L)'
;MGFCILHLHLHGLFRGRELELGRDSDTGGQTTYVLELARALASSSLVDRVEVLTRQIFDKRISVDYGQTTELIGPGALIRRISFGPRRYLRKELFWPFLDHLADRLSHQLQSQPRLPNWIHAHYADAGYVGALVARRLQLPLVFTGHSLGREKRRRLLAAGLDSQSIEAHYALSARIAAEELALTQAQLVVTSTQHELDYQYARYNKFRPDLATVISPGVDSALFHPVAGETETLNHPLVAPFLRYPQRPPLLAICRADQRKNIPALLEVFARSELLRENHNLVLVLGCRQDLRQLDKPPREVLLQLFELIDRYDLYGLVGYPKHHTREQIPELYRWAARLGGVFVNPALTEPFGLTLLEAAGSLHEGLLYGLSLAQLARGAGAAPLAVAGLAPTRPSYVIDQQTVINPLLAQ
;
A
#
# COMPACT_ATOMS: atom_id res chain seq x y z
N MET A 1 21.39 25.99 8.71
CA MET A 1 21.32 24.97 7.64
C MET A 1 20.46 23.83 8.14
N GLY A 2 19.37 23.54 7.45
CA GLY A 2 18.52 22.40 7.75
C GLY A 2 19.08 21.09 7.20
N PHE A 3 18.36 20.00 7.40
CA PHE A 3 18.77 18.67 6.96
C PHE A 3 18.53 18.43 5.48
N CYS A 4 19.46 17.71 4.83
CA CYS A 4 19.31 17.15 3.48
C CYS A 4 19.14 15.65 3.60
N ILE A 5 18.06 15.10 3.07
CA ILE A 5 17.68 13.69 3.22
C ILE A 5 17.64 13.03 1.84
N LEU A 6 18.26 11.86 1.73
CA LEU A 6 18.19 11.03 0.53
C LEU A 6 17.37 9.77 0.80
N HIS A 7 16.19 9.67 0.20
CA HIS A 7 15.43 8.43 0.15
C HIS A 7 15.84 7.58 -1.05
N LEU A 8 15.97 6.29 -0.87
CA LEU A 8 16.16 5.31 -1.95
C LEU A 8 14.90 4.46 -2.08
N HIS A 9 14.26 4.53 -3.25
CA HIS A 9 13.08 3.73 -3.61
C HIS A 9 13.20 3.31 -5.08
N LEU A 10 13.69 2.09 -5.33
CA LEU A 10 14.21 1.70 -6.64
C LEU A 10 13.19 1.01 -7.56
N HIS A 11 12.28 0.22 -7.00
CA HIS A 11 11.32 -0.57 -7.78
C HIS A 11 9.95 0.10 -7.88
N GLY A 12 9.13 -0.40 -8.81
CA GLY A 12 7.80 0.12 -9.10
C GLY A 12 7.83 1.38 -9.98
N LEU A 13 6.67 1.89 -10.31
CA LEU A 13 6.47 3.11 -11.07
C LEU A 13 6.30 4.27 -10.07
N PHE A 14 7.33 5.11 -9.97
CA PHE A 14 7.37 6.18 -8.98
C PHE A 14 7.40 7.56 -9.64
N ARG A 15 6.34 8.35 -9.42
CA ARG A 15 6.19 9.75 -9.84
C ARG A 15 5.39 10.55 -8.81
N GLY A 16 5.45 11.87 -8.90
CA GLY A 16 4.83 12.76 -7.91
C GLY A 16 3.32 12.95 -8.08
N ARG A 17 2.78 12.66 -9.25
CA ARG A 17 1.35 12.85 -9.57
C ARG A 17 0.81 11.59 -10.24
N GLU A 18 -0.52 11.39 -10.14
CA GLU A 18 -1.21 10.30 -10.82
C GLU A 18 -0.52 8.94 -10.68
N LEU A 19 -0.25 8.55 -9.44
CA LEU A 19 0.34 7.24 -9.15
C LEU A 19 -0.50 6.13 -9.74
N GLU A 20 0.11 5.25 -10.52
CA GLU A 20 -0.57 4.11 -11.15
C GLU A 20 -0.68 2.92 -10.18
N LEU A 21 -1.26 3.17 -9.00
CA LEU A 21 -1.36 2.18 -7.92
C LEU A 21 -2.12 0.93 -8.38
N GLY A 22 -1.54 -0.22 -8.11
CA GLY A 22 -2.14 -1.51 -8.46
C GLY A 22 -1.97 -1.93 -9.92
N ARG A 23 -1.24 -1.18 -10.73
CA ARG A 23 -0.92 -1.55 -12.10
C ARG A 23 -0.09 -2.83 -12.17
N ASP A 24 0.83 -2.99 -11.23
CA ASP A 24 1.64 -4.18 -11.07
C ASP A 24 1.87 -4.49 -9.58
N SER A 25 2.59 -5.59 -9.29
CA SER A 25 2.89 -6.02 -7.93
C SER A 25 3.83 -5.08 -7.17
N ASP A 26 4.57 -4.23 -7.89
CA ASP A 26 5.63 -3.39 -7.35
C ASP A 26 5.16 -1.94 -7.10
N THR A 27 4.06 -1.53 -7.76
CA THR A 27 3.48 -0.19 -7.64
C THR A 27 2.28 -0.21 -6.70
N GLY A 28 2.48 0.10 -5.45
CA GLY A 28 1.44 -0.01 -4.41
C GLY A 28 1.65 0.89 -3.20
N GLY A 29 1.20 0.46 -2.03
CA GLY A 29 1.22 1.25 -0.80
C GLY A 29 2.59 1.79 -0.40
N GLN A 30 3.69 1.06 -0.65
CA GLN A 30 5.04 1.56 -0.43
C GLN A 30 5.33 2.82 -1.26
N THR A 31 4.89 2.86 -2.51
CA THR A 31 5.06 4.02 -3.40
C THR A 31 4.38 5.26 -2.81
N THR A 32 3.14 5.13 -2.36
CA THR A 32 2.40 6.20 -1.67
C THR A 32 3.11 6.60 -0.39
N TYR A 33 3.48 5.64 0.45
CA TYR A 33 4.16 5.90 1.71
C TYR A 33 5.43 6.74 1.53
N VAL A 34 6.32 6.35 0.59
CA VAL A 34 7.58 7.07 0.35
C VAL A 34 7.33 8.47 -0.18
N LEU A 35 6.37 8.66 -1.07
CA LEU A 35 6.00 9.96 -1.62
C LEU A 35 5.47 10.91 -0.54
N GLU A 36 4.54 10.44 0.28
CA GLU A 36 3.96 11.24 1.36
C GLU A 36 4.97 11.55 2.47
N LEU A 37 5.80 10.57 2.83
CA LEU A 37 6.89 10.79 3.78
C LEU A 37 7.87 11.86 3.28
N ALA A 38 8.25 11.82 2.01
CA ALA A 38 9.15 12.81 1.43
C ALA A 38 8.55 14.23 1.45
N ARG A 39 7.25 14.35 1.15
CA ARG A 39 6.50 15.63 1.23
C ARG A 39 6.41 16.16 2.65
N ALA A 40 6.03 15.27 3.59
CA ALA A 40 5.87 15.63 4.99
C ALA A 40 7.22 16.09 5.62
N LEU A 41 8.31 15.37 5.32
CA LEU A 41 9.64 15.78 5.77
C LEU A 41 10.06 17.13 5.18
N ALA A 42 9.80 17.37 3.91
CA ALA A 42 10.14 18.64 3.25
C ALA A 42 9.32 19.82 3.76
N SER A 43 8.15 19.60 4.36
CA SER A 43 7.34 20.65 4.99
C SER A 43 7.87 21.07 6.37
N SER A 44 8.81 20.32 6.95
CA SER A 44 9.44 20.66 8.22
C SER A 44 10.45 21.79 8.08
N SER A 45 10.40 22.79 8.97
CA SER A 45 11.38 23.87 9.03
C SER A 45 12.82 23.42 9.33
N LEU A 46 12.99 22.18 9.79
CA LEU A 46 14.30 21.56 10.03
C LEU A 46 14.94 20.95 8.77
N VAL A 47 14.20 20.85 7.68
CA VAL A 47 14.62 20.16 6.47
C VAL A 47 14.76 21.16 5.31
N ASP A 48 15.97 21.25 4.75
CA ASP A 48 16.24 22.10 3.58
C ASP A 48 15.85 21.38 2.28
N ARG A 49 16.09 20.05 2.20
CA ARG A 49 15.89 19.27 0.98
C ARG A 49 15.61 17.82 1.24
N VAL A 50 14.63 17.29 0.54
CA VAL A 50 14.36 15.85 0.44
C VAL A 50 14.49 15.41 -1.01
N GLU A 51 15.27 14.39 -1.24
CA GLU A 51 15.45 13.79 -2.56
C GLU A 51 15.06 12.33 -2.52
N VAL A 52 14.19 11.89 -3.43
CA VAL A 52 13.85 10.48 -3.61
C VAL A 52 14.54 9.99 -4.88
N LEU A 53 15.54 9.14 -4.70
CA LEU A 53 16.21 8.48 -5.82
C LEU A 53 15.42 7.25 -6.24
N THR A 54 15.08 7.19 -7.52
CA THR A 54 14.42 6.05 -8.13
C THR A 54 15.01 5.71 -9.50
N ARG A 55 14.48 4.66 -10.13
CA ARG A 55 14.94 4.21 -11.44
C ARG A 55 14.37 5.07 -12.56
N GLN A 56 15.21 5.46 -13.52
CA GLN A 56 14.80 6.04 -14.78
C GLN A 56 14.37 4.95 -15.76
N ILE A 57 13.19 5.10 -16.36
CA ILE A 57 12.59 4.04 -17.18
C ILE A 57 12.16 4.62 -18.53
N PHE A 58 12.52 3.92 -19.61
CA PHE A 58 12.09 4.21 -20.98
C PHE A 58 11.41 2.95 -21.54
N ASP A 59 10.10 2.88 -21.44
CA ASP A 59 9.29 1.76 -21.91
C ASP A 59 8.04 2.29 -22.62
N LYS A 60 7.76 1.81 -23.83
CA LYS A 60 6.61 2.25 -24.63
C LYS A 60 5.24 1.96 -23.98
N ARG A 61 5.23 1.08 -22.98
CA ARG A 61 4.01 0.64 -22.27
C ARG A 61 3.65 1.53 -21.08
N ILE A 62 4.50 2.48 -20.71
CA ILE A 62 4.30 3.37 -19.56
C ILE A 62 4.50 4.83 -19.97
N SER A 63 4.09 5.77 -19.09
CA SER A 63 4.25 7.20 -19.34
C SER A 63 5.72 7.59 -19.58
N VAL A 64 5.94 8.54 -20.47
CA VAL A 64 7.26 9.15 -20.73
C VAL A 64 7.81 9.88 -19.51
N ASP A 65 6.97 10.25 -18.54
CA ASP A 65 7.36 10.93 -17.30
C ASP A 65 8.38 10.15 -16.49
N TYR A 66 8.33 8.82 -16.53
CA TYR A 66 9.31 7.95 -15.85
C TYR A 66 10.72 8.03 -16.46
N GLY A 67 10.84 8.64 -17.64
CA GLY A 67 12.11 8.95 -18.30
C GLY A 67 12.71 10.29 -17.91
N GLN A 68 11.98 11.19 -17.24
CA GLN A 68 12.49 12.47 -16.78
C GLN A 68 13.57 12.26 -15.71
N THR A 69 14.64 13.06 -15.74
CA THR A 69 15.73 12.93 -14.76
C THR A 69 15.34 13.46 -13.39
N THR A 70 14.55 14.52 -13.35
CA THR A 70 14.09 15.17 -12.11
C THR A 70 12.63 15.54 -12.22
N GLU A 71 11.93 15.51 -11.09
CA GLU A 71 10.53 15.89 -10.95
C GLU A 71 10.30 16.53 -9.57
N LEU A 72 9.78 17.74 -9.52
CA LEU A 72 9.41 18.38 -8.26
C LEU A 72 8.12 17.76 -7.72
N ILE A 73 8.12 17.42 -6.43
CA ILE A 73 6.96 16.81 -5.74
C ILE A 73 6.40 17.70 -4.63
N GLY A 74 7.05 18.80 -4.36
CA GLY A 74 6.67 19.82 -3.40
C GLY A 74 7.81 20.81 -3.15
N PRO A 75 7.59 21.89 -2.39
CA PRO A 75 8.66 22.79 -1.96
C PRO A 75 9.73 21.99 -1.20
N GLY A 76 10.99 22.11 -1.62
CA GLY A 76 12.11 21.39 -0.99
C GLY A 76 12.15 19.87 -1.25
N ALA A 77 11.22 19.31 -2.03
CA ALA A 77 11.15 17.87 -2.31
C ALA A 77 11.19 17.59 -3.82
N LEU A 78 12.00 16.62 -4.23
CA LEU A 78 12.12 16.19 -5.63
C LEU A 78 12.36 14.68 -5.75
N ILE A 79 11.95 14.15 -6.90
CA ILE A 79 12.36 12.83 -7.38
C ILE A 79 13.55 13.03 -8.31
N ARG A 80 14.60 12.25 -8.09
CA ARG A 80 15.72 12.12 -9.02
C ARG A 80 15.76 10.72 -9.58
N ARG A 81 15.81 10.59 -10.90
CA ARG A 81 15.87 9.28 -11.56
C ARG A 81 17.26 9.01 -12.10
N ILE A 82 17.72 7.78 -11.83
CA ILE A 82 19.03 7.30 -12.28
C ILE A 82 18.84 6.06 -13.16
N SER A 83 19.55 6.01 -14.29
CA SER A 83 19.53 4.84 -15.16
C SER A 83 20.42 3.74 -14.59
N PHE A 84 19.86 2.53 -14.46
CA PHE A 84 20.63 1.30 -14.21
C PHE A 84 19.91 0.10 -14.81
N GLY A 85 20.69 -0.91 -15.23
CA GLY A 85 20.14 -2.05 -15.95
C GLY A 85 19.53 -1.68 -17.31
N PRO A 86 18.69 -2.55 -17.89
CA PRO A 86 17.96 -2.31 -19.13
C PRO A 86 17.02 -1.10 -19.02
N ARG A 87 16.85 -0.34 -20.10
CA ARG A 87 16.03 0.89 -20.09
C ARG A 87 14.53 0.64 -19.86
N ARG A 88 14.02 -0.55 -20.28
CA ARG A 88 12.61 -0.95 -20.10
C ARG A 88 12.25 -1.16 -18.63
N TYR A 89 10.96 -1.18 -18.32
CA TYR A 89 10.48 -1.56 -16.99
C TYR A 89 10.95 -2.98 -16.62
N LEU A 90 11.39 -3.14 -15.39
CA LEU A 90 11.83 -4.42 -14.81
C LEU A 90 11.13 -4.64 -13.49
N ARG A 91 10.78 -5.89 -13.22
CA ARG A 91 10.37 -6.33 -11.89
C ARG A 91 11.56 -6.30 -10.94
N LYS A 92 11.32 -6.01 -9.67
CA LYS A 92 12.36 -5.90 -8.63
C LYS A 92 13.24 -7.14 -8.48
N GLU A 93 12.67 -8.34 -8.71
CA GLU A 93 13.41 -9.60 -8.63
C GLU A 93 14.57 -9.69 -9.64
N LEU A 94 14.54 -8.85 -10.66
CA LEU A 94 15.57 -8.79 -11.72
C LEU A 94 16.62 -7.69 -11.50
N PHE A 95 16.60 -6.99 -10.38
CA PHE A 95 17.50 -5.85 -10.13
C PHE A 95 18.90 -6.27 -9.67
N TRP A 96 19.00 -7.41 -9.01
CA TRP A 96 20.21 -7.84 -8.27
C TRP A 96 21.50 -7.70 -9.07
N PRO A 97 21.60 -8.07 -10.36
CA PRO A 97 22.84 -7.96 -11.12
C PRO A 97 23.32 -6.52 -11.37
N PHE A 98 22.49 -5.53 -11.13
CA PHE A 98 22.76 -4.12 -11.47
C PHE A 98 23.02 -3.24 -10.25
N LEU A 99 22.78 -3.74 -9.03
CA LEU A 99 22.77 -2.92 -7.81
C LEU A 99 24.16 -2.49 -7.37
N ASP A 100 25.21 -3.32 -7.57
CA ASP A 100 26.60 -2.94 -7.27
C ASP A 100 27.02 -1.74 -8.12
N HIS A 101 26.78 -1.82 -9.42
CA HIS A 101 27.09 -0.70 -10.33
C HIS A 101 26.30 0.56 -10.00
N LEU A 102 25.03 0.41 -9.58
CA LEU A 102 24.23 1.54 -9.11
C LEU A 102 24.85 2.17 -7.86
N ALA A 103 25.28 1.36 -6.90
CA ALA A 103 25.92 1.84 -5.67
C ALA A 103 27.23 2.60 -5.96
N ASP A 104 28.05 2.11 -6.91
CA ASP A 104 29.27 2.79 -7.37
C ASP A 104 28.95 4.15 -7.98
N ARG A 105 28.06 4.19 -8.95
CA ARG A 105 27.65 5.44 -9.62
C ARG A 105 27.04 6.44 -8.64
N LEU A 106 26.17 6.00 -7.74
CA LEU A 106 25.55 6.86 -6.75
C LEU A 106 26.58 7.43 -5.78
N SER A 107 27.54 6.61 -5.33
CA SER A 107 28.64 7.09 -4.48
C SER A 107 29.44 8.20 -5.16
N HIS A 108 29.84 8.02 -6.41
CA HIS A 108 30.57 9.05 -7.19
C HIS A 108 29.74 10.31 -7.40
N GLN A 109 28.45 10.17 -7.72
CA GLN A 109 27.56 11.32 -7.91
C GLN A 109 27.37 12.11 -6.61
N LEU A 110 27.27 11.45 -5.47
CA LEU A 110 27.12 12.13 -4.17
C LEU A 110 28.42 12.85 -3.79
N GLN A 111 29.57 12.23 -4.01
CA GLN A 111 30.89 12.85 -3.74
C GLN A 111 31.13 14.12 -4.57
N SER A 112 30.56 14.23 -5.77
CA SER A 112 30.67 15.40 -6.62
C SER A 112 29.70 16.53 -6.25
N GLN A 113 28.78 16.31 -5.32
CA GLN A 113 27.84 17.33 -4.86
C GLN A 113 28.48 18.28 -3.83
N PRO A 114 28.10 19.55 -3.82
CA PRO A 114 28.61 20.53 -2.84
C PRO A 114 28.32 20.13 -1.39
N ARG A 115 27.25 19.35 -1.17
CA ARG A 115 26.82 18.90 0.15
C ARG A 115 26.28 17.48 0.06
N LEU A 116 26.79 16.58 0.89
CA LEU A 116 26.27 15.25 1.08
C LEU A 116 24.94 15.28 1.84
N PRO A 117 24.06 14.28 1.65
CA PRO A 117 22.89 14.12 2.50
C PRO A 117 23.34 13.84 3.95
N ASN A 118 22.54 14.28 4.91
CA ASN A 118 22.79 14.02 6.33
C ASN A 118 22.58 12.55 6.70
N TRP A 119 21.65 11.88 6.00
CA TRP A 119 21.44 10.43 6.07
C TRP A 119 20.77 9.90 4.80
N ILE A 120 20.89 8.60 4.62
CA ILE A 120 20.18 7.83 3.59
C ILE A 120 19.04 7.08 4.26
N HIS A 121 17.82 7.16 3.72
CA HIS A 121 16.69 6.33 4.11
C HIS A 121 16.34 5.36 2.99
N ALA A 122 16.64 4.09 3.17
CA ALA A 122 16.42 3.05 2.18
C ALA A 122 15.11 2.29 2.44
N HIS A 123 14.30 2.16 1.40
CA HIS A 123 12.98 1.54 1.43
C HIS A 123 12.99 0.22 0.65
N TYR A 124 12.83 -0.91 1.35
CA TYR A 124 12.88 -2.25 0.82
C TYR A 124 14.31 -2.79 0.58
N ALA A 125 14.41 -4.09 0.25
CA ALA A 125 15.66 -4.82 0.18
C ALA A 125 16.65 -4.32 -0.89
N ASP A 126 16.17 -4.00 -2.10
CA ASP A 126 17.00 -3.51 -3.20
C ASP A 126 17.62 -2.14 -2.88
N ALA A 127 16.81 -1.24 -2.36
CA ALA A 127 17.28 0.06 -1.88
C ALA A 127 18.14 -0.07 -0.61
N GLY A 128 17.80 -1.01 0.28
CA GLY A 128 18.59 -1.35 1.47
C GLY A 128 20.00 -1.81 1.12
N TYR A 129 20.13 -2.65 0.10
CA TYR A 129 21.42 -3.10 -0.42
C TYR A 129 22.29 -1.93 -0.91
N VAL A 130 21.74 -1.13 -1.82
CA VAL A 130 22.44 0.04 -2.37
C VAL A 130 22.75 1.05 -1.27
N GLY A 131 21.77 1.34 -0.40
CA GLY A 131 21.93 2.26 0.71
C GLY A 131 23.04 1.84 1.67
N ALA A 132 23.15 0.54 2.00
CA ALA A 132 24.20 0.01 2.86
C ALA A 132 25.60 0.18 2.26
N LEU A 133 25.76 -0.10 0.96
CA LEU A 133 27.03 0.07 0.26
C LEU A 133 27.45 1.56 0.19
N VAL A 134 26.52 2.44 -0.17
CA VAL A 134 26.78 3.88 -0.29
C VAL A 134 27.04 4.51 1.09
N ALA A 135 26.23 4.19 2.09
CA ALA A 135 26.38 4.66 3.47
C ALA A 135 27.77 4.29 4.04
N ARG A 136 28.21 3.05 3.85
CA ARG A 136 29.52 2.59 4.29
C ARG A 136 30.68 3.34 3.59
N ARG A 137 30.57 3.56 2.26
CA ARG A 137 31.62 4.25 1.48
C ARG A 137 31.76 5.72 1.83
N LEU A 138 30.62 6.38 2.07
CA LEU A 138 30.56 7.82 2.32
C LEU A 138 30.49 8.17 3.81
N GLN A 139 30.51 7.17 4.68
CA GLN A 139 30.35 7.31 6.13
C GLN A 139 29.08 8.07 6.53
N LEU A 140 27.97 7.79 5.83
CA LEU A 140 26.66 8.39 6.07
C LEU A 140 25.82 7.49 6.96
N PRO A 141 24.97 8.05 7.85
CA PRO A 141 23.96 7.29 8.56
C PRO A 141 22.97 6.64 7.59
N LEU A 142 22.58 5.39 7.89
CA LEU A 142 21.54 4.65 7.17
C LEU A 142 20.31 4.42 8.04
N VAL A 143 19.16 4.85 7.55
CA VAL A 143 17.84 4.44 8.06
C VAL A 143 17.29 3.39 7.12
N PHE A 144 16.73 2.30 7.65
CA PHE A 144 16.18 1.21 6.85
C PHE A 144 14.73 0.91 7.21
N THR A 145 13.86 0.83 6.18
CA THR A 145 12.47 0.37 6.29
C THR A 145 12.23 -0.76 5.30
N GLY A 146 11.96 -1.97 5.80
CA GLY A 146 11.82 -3.17 4.96
C GLY A 146 10.51 -3.24 4.17
N HIS A 147 9.42 -2.63 4.64
CA HIS A 147 8.04 -2.65 4.09
C HIS A 147 7.44 -4.04 3.92
N SER A 148 8.22 -5.01 3.57
CA SER A 148 7.92 -6.44 3.45
C SER A 148 9.25 -7.17 3.57
N LEU A 149 9.29 -8.26 4.30
CA LEU A 149 10.53 -8.95 4.61
C LEU A 149 10.63 -10.32 3.93
N GLY A 150 11.81 -10.62 3.39
CA GLY A 150 12.08 -11.82 2.59
C GLY A 150 11.90 -13.11 3.37
N ARG A 151 12.38 -13.17 4.63
CA ARG A 151 12.24 -14.36 5.48
C ARG A 151 10.77 -14.69 5.75
N GLU A 152 9.93 -13.70 6.01
CA GLU A 152 8.50 -13.91 6.22
C GLU A 152 7.79 -14.29 4.91
N LYS A 153 8.14 -13.65 3.78
CA LYS A 153 7.62 -14.03 2.46
C LYS A 153 7.96 -15.50 2.14
N ARG A 154 9.23 -15.90 2.37
CA ARG A 154 9.67 -17.29 2.14
C ARG A 154 8.88 -18.27 3.00
N ARG A 155 8.72 -17.99 4.28
CA ARG A 155 7.94 -18.83 5.22
C ARG A 155 6.51 -19.03 4.73
N ARG A 156 5.83 -17.96 4.28
CA ARG A 156 4.45 -18.03 3.79
C ARG A 156 4.33 -18.82 2.50
N LEU A 157 5.27 -18.66 1.57
CA LEU A 157 5.27 -19.40 0.30
C LEU A 157 5.48 -20.90 0.53
N LEU A 158 6.39 -21.28 1.42
CA LEU A 158 6.60 -22.66 1.82
C LEU A 158 5.36 -23.25 2.51
N ALA A 159 4.72 -22.50 3.41
CA ALA A 159 3.48 -22.91 4.07
C ALA A 159 2.31 -23.05 3.09
N ALA A 160 2.34 -22.34 1.96
CA ALA A 160 1.38 -22.48 0.86
C ALA A 160 1.69 -23.65 -0.09
N GLY A 161 2.72 -24.44 0.21
CA GLY A 161 3.07 -25.65 -0.54
C GLY A 161 3.99 -25.45 -1.75
N LEU A 162 4.56 -24.24 -1.94
CA LEU A 162 5.53 -24.02 -3.00
C LEU A 162 6.90 -24.61 -2.56
N ASP A 163 7.58 -25.27 -3.51
CA ASP A 163 8.93 -25.78 -3.29
C ASP A 163 9.99 -24.67 -3.32
N SER A 164 11.12 -24.91 -2.65
CA SER A 164 12.20 -23.91 -2.50
C SER A 164 12.81 -23.50 -3.84
N GLN A 165 12.89 -24.39 -4.83
CA GLN A 165 13.48 -24.10 -6.14
C GLN A 165 12.58 -23.15 -6.93
N SER A 166 11.29 -23.41 -6.96
CA SER A 166 10.28 -22.53 -7.58
C SER A 166 10.24 -21.15 -6.92
N ILE A 167 10.33 -21.11 -5.60
CA ILE A 167 10.38 -19.86 -4.83
C ILE A 167 11.62 -19.04 -5.23
N GLU A 168 12.80 -19.66 -5.29
CA GLU A 168 14.03 -18.96 -5.66
C GLU A 168 14.01 -18.48 -7.11
N ALA A 169 13.56 -19.32 -8.04
CA ALA A 169 13.47 -18.97 -9.46
C ALA A 169 12.52 -17.77 -9.74
N HIS A 170 11.43 -17.64 -8.95
CA HIS A 170 10.46 -16.57 -9.18
C HIS A 170 10.71 -15.30 -8.39
N TYR A 171 11.29 -15.41 -7.19
CA TYR A 171 11.34 -14.31 -6.22
C TYR A 171 12.75 -13.90 -5.80
N ALA A 172 13.80 -14.66 -6.18
CA ALA A 172 15.20 -14.41 -5.80
C ALA A 172 15.35 -14.11 -4.29
N LEU A 173 14.69 -14.93 -3.44
CA LEU A 173 14.60 -14.64 -2.00
C LEU A 173 15.93 -14.79 -1.28
N SER A 174 16.86 -15.58 -1.78
CA SER A 174 18.20 -15.70 -1.20
C SER A 174 18.98 -14.38 -1.32
N ALA A 175 19.00 -13.78 -2.51
CA ALA A 175 19.61 -12.47 -2.75
C ALA A 175 18.92 -11.38 -1.92
N ARG A 176 17.58 -11.40 -1.90
CA ARG A 176 16.79 -10.46 -1.11
C ARG A 176 17.11 -10.52 0.39
N ILE A 177 17.11 -11.72 0.99
CA ILE A 177 17.40 -11.90 2.42
C ILE A 177 18.83 -11.47 2.74
N ALA A 178 19.81 -11.79 1.87
CA ALA A 178 21.18 -11.34 2.04
C ALA A 178 21.29 -9.80 2.00
N ALA A 179 20.56 -9.15 1.13
CA ALA A 179 20.47 -7.68 1.05
C ALA A 179 19.86 -7.06 2.31
N GLU A 180 18.79 -7.67 2.84
CA GLU A 180 18.17 -7.25 4.10
C GLU A 180 19.11 -7.42 5.30
N GLU A 181 19.86 -8.52 5.38
CA GLU A 181 20.89 -8.71 6.41
C GLU A 181 22.01 -7.66 6.30
N LEU A 182 22.45 -7.32 5.08
CA LEU A 182 23.44 -6.26 4.87
C LEU A 182 22.90 -4.89 5.31
N ALA A 183 21.67 -4.56 4.94
CA ALA A 183 21.03 -3.32 5.33
C ALA A 183 20.90 -3.21 6.85
N LEU A 184 20.46 -4.27 7.52
CA LEU A 184 20.36 -4.36 8.99
C LEU A 184 21.72 -4.25 9.69
N THR A 185 22.80 -4.76 9.07
CA THR A 185 24.15 -4.62 9.61
C THR A 185 24.64 -3.18 9.60
N GLN A 186 24.27 -2.41 8.56
CA GLN A 186 24.74 -1.03 8.36
C GLN A 186 23.80 0.03 8.95
N ALA A 187 22.54 -0.31 9.21
CA ALA A 187 21.54 0.65 9.71
C ALA A 187 21.89 1.15 11.13
N GLN A 188 21.83 2.46 11.30
CA GLN A 188 21.81 3.13 12.60
C GLN A 188 20.40 3.27 13.15
N LEU A 189 19.38 3.17 12.29
CA LEU A 189 17.98 3.13 12.67
C LEU A 189 17.19 2.23 11.73
N VAL A 190 16.38 1.36 12.31
CA VAL A 190 15.40 0.54 11.59
C VAL A 190 14.01 1.04 11.93
N VAL A 191 13.24 1.45 10.92
CA VAL A 191 11.86 1.88 11.10
C VAL A 191 10.92 0.75 10.70
N THR A 192 10.02 0.39 11.59
CA THR A 192 8.97 -0.61 11.36
C THR A 192 7.60 0.02 11.49
N SER A 193 6.60 -0.56 10.83
CA SER A 193 5.23 -0.02 10.85
C SER A 193 4.44 -0.44 12.08
N THR A 194 4.75 -1.61 12.66
CA THR A 194 4.04 -2.18 13.80
C THR A 194 4.98 -2.92 14.75
N GLN A 195 4.57 -3.05 16.01
CA GLN A 195 5.27 -3.87 16.99
C GLN A 195 5.33 -5.34 16.56
N HIS A 196 4.25 -5.85 15.96
CA HIS A 196 4.23 -7.21 15.42
C HIS A 196 5.29 -7.44 14.32
N GLU A 197 5.50 -6.47 13.44
CA GLU A 197 6.55 -6.55 12.42
C GLU A 197 7.94 -6.63 13.08
N LEU A 198 8.18 -5.83 14.10
CA LEU A 198 9.40 -5.82 14.88
C LEU A 198 9.65 -7.18 15.56
N ASP A 199 8.67 -7.66 16.35
CA ASP A 199 8.83 -8.81 17.21
C ASP A 199 8.83 -10.16 16.46
N TYR A 200 8.11 -10.25 15.33
CA TYR A 200 7.91 -11.52 14.62
C TYR A 200 8.52 -11.59 13.23
N GLN A 201 8.84 -10.47 12.60
CA GLN A 201 9.41 -10.48 11.27
C GLN A 201 10.89 -10.09 11.29
N TYR A 202 11.22 -8.91 11.84
CA TYR A 202 12.62 -8.48 11.96
C TYR A 202 13.44 -9.35 12.93
N ALA A 203 12.86 -9.78 14.03
CA ALA A 203 13.50 -10.68 14.99
C ALA A 203 13.99 -12.01 14.38
N ARG A 204 13.57 -12.35 13.15
CA ARG A 204 14.06 -13.52 12.42
C ARG A 204 15.39 -13.28 11.72
N TYR A 205 15.90 -12.05 11.68
CA TYR A 205 17.15 -11.70 11.00
C TYR A 205 18.32 -11.76 11.98
N ASN A 206 19.43 -12.37 11.54
CA ASN A 206 20.61 -12.57 12.38
C ASN A 206 21.32 -11.26 12.73
N LYS A 207 21.19 -10.26 11.85
CA LYS A 207 21.82 -8.93 11.98
C LYS A 207 20.89 -7.87 12.54
N PHE A 208 19.65 -8.25 12.87
CA PHE A 208 18.72 -7.33 13.49
C PHE A 208 19.15 -6.96 14.91
N ARG A 209 19.13 -5.67 15.21
CA ARG A 209 19.40 -5.09 16.52
C ARG A 209 18.17 -4.36 17.01
N PRO A 210 17.44 -4.92 18.00
CA PRO A 210 16.22 -4.31 18.53
C PRO A 210 16.44 -2.91 19.12
N ASP A 211 17.61 -2.65 19.70
CA ASP A 211 18.01 -1.35 20.27
C ASP A 211 18.11 -0.23 19.24
N LEU A 212 18.26 -0.56 17.97
CA LEU A 212 18.27 0.39 16.85
C LEU A 212 16.94 0.44 16.10
N ALA A 213 15.91 -0.22 16.60
CA ALA A 213 14.62 -0.27 15.93
C ALA A 213 13.57 0.61 16.64
N THR A 214 12.73 1.25 15.85
CA THR A 214 11.60 2.03 16.34
C THR A 214 10.34 1.75 15.52
N VAL A 215 9.21 1.72 16.20
CA VAL A 215 7.91 1.59 15.55
C VAL A 215 7.39 2.99 15.24
N ILE A 216 7.28 3.30 13.95
CA ILE A 216 6.66 4.52 13.45
C ILE A 216 5.53 4.09 12.51
N SER A 217 4.32 4.08 13.02
CA SER A 217 3.14 3.74 12.23
C SER A 217 2.96 4.73 11.08
N PRO A 218 2.69 4.25 9.85
CA PRO A 218 2.35 5.12 8.74
C PRO A 218 1.18 6.02 9.09
N GLY A 219 1.28 7.30 8.75
CA GLY A 219 0.21 8.27 8.90
C GLY A 219 -0.63 8.39 7.63
N VAL A 220 -1.75 9.07 7.74
CA VAL A 220 -2.55 9.56 6.61
C VAL A 220 -2.58 11.08 6.62
N ASP A 221 -2.73 11.65 5.43
CA ASP A 221 -2.88 13.09 5.26
C ASP A 221 -4.27 13.52 5.73
N SER A 222 -4.37 14.12 6.92
CA SER A 222 -5.63 14.60 7.48
C SER A 222 -6.23 15.79 6.73
N ALA A 223 -5.44 16.49 5.90
CA ALA A 223 -5.98 17.52 5.00
C ALA A 223 -6.70 16.91 3.79
N LEU A 224 -6.39 15.67 3.43
CA LEU A 224 -7.00 14.93 2.33
C LEU A 224 -8.11 13.98 2.82
N PHE A 225 -7.81 13.22 3.88
CA PHE A 225 -8.73 12.27 4.50
C PHE A 225 -9.33 12.89 5.77
N HIS A 226 -10.40 13.62 5.59
CA HIS A 226 -11.14 14.28 6.67
C HIS A 226 -12.65 14.15 6.45
N PRO A 227 -13.45 14.22 7.50
CA PRO A 227 -14.90 14.31 7.39
C PRO A 227 -15.31 15.58 6.65
N VAL A 228 -16.44 15.55 5.93
CA VAL A 228 -17.04 16.76 5.36
C VAL A 228 -17.93 17.41 6.40
N ALA A 229 -17.73 18.70 6.62
CA ALA A 229 -18.68 19.54 7.33
C ALA A 229 -19.70 20.11 6.32
N GLY A 230 -20.96 19.62 6.33
CA GLY A 230 -22.07 20.18 5.56
C GLY A 230 -22.78 19.24 4.61
N GLU A 231 -24.00 19.63 4.21
CA GLU A 231 -24.99 18.81 3.46
C GLU A 231 -24.88 18.89 1.92
N THR A 232 -23.85 19.54 1.35
CA THR A 232 -23.89 20.05 -0.04
C THR A 232 -23.43 19.10 -1.14
N GLU A 233 -23.09 17.85 -0.86
CA GLU A 233 -22.65 16.94 -1.90
C GLU A 233 -23.72 15.90 -2.29
N THR A 234 -23.73 15.56 -3.59
CA THR A 234 -24.70 14.63 -4.19
C THR A 234 -24.64 13.24 -3.56
N LEU A 235 -25.82 12.63 -3.31
CA LEU A 235 -25.94 11.25 -2.85
C LEU A 235 -25.41 10.23 -3.89
N ASN A 236 -25.19 10.66 -5.12
CA ASN A 236 -24.72 9.84 -6.23
C ASN A 236 -23.25 10.15 -6.51
N HIS A 237 -22.34 9.23 -6.23
CA HIS A 237 -20.94 9.39 -6.59
C HIS A 237 -20.71 9.02 -8.08
N PRO A 238 -20.17 9.93 -8.93
CA PRO A 238 -20.10 9.74 -10.38
C PRO A 238 -19.28 8.52 -10.81
N LEU A 239 -18.29 8.13 -10.00
CA LEU A 239 -17.43 6.98 -10.30
C LEU A 239 -18.18 5.64 -10.19
N VAL A 240 -19.18 5.52 -9.33
CA VAL A 240 -19.85 4.25 -9.03
C VAL A 240 -21.31 4.22 -9.39
N ALA A 241 -21.99 5.37 -9.43
CA ALA A 241 -23.41 5.47 -9.77
C ALA A 241 -23.78 4.78 -11.09
N PRO A 242 -22.97 4.83 -12.17
CA PRO A 242 -23.30 4.16 -13.43
C PRO A 242 -23.42 2.63 -13.34
N PHE A 243 -22.89 2.02 -12.28
CA PHE A 243 -22.93 0.57 -12.06
C PHE A 243 -24.12 0.13 -11.20
N LEU A 244 -24.80 1.06 -10.52
CA LEU A 244 -25.73 0.75 -9.44
C LEU A 244 -27.18 1.10 -9.83
N ARG A 245 -28.08 0.14 -9.65
CA ARG A 245 -29.54 0.34 -9.83
C ARG A 245 -30.12 1.24 -8.73
N TYR A 246 -29.54 1.16 -7.51
CA TYR A 246 -30.00 1.90 -6.33
C TYR A 246 -28.80 2.62 -5.69
N PRO A 247 -28.25 3.68 -6.31
CA PRO A 247 -27.02 4.31 -5.86
C PRO A 247 -27.07 4.95 -4.47
N GLN A 248 -28.27 5.16 -3.91
CA GLN A 248 -28.47 5.72 -2.56
C GLN A 248 -28.41 4.67 -1.45
N ARG A 249 -28.37 3.37 -1.77
CA ARG A 249 -28.21 2.33 -0.73
C ARG A 249 -26.85 2.40 -0.08
N PRO A 250 -26.75 2.18 1.24
CA PRO A 250 -25.47 2.11 1.94
C PRO A 250 -24.51 1.15 1.24
N PRO A 251 -23.27 1.57 0.89
CA PRO A 251 -22.32 0.69 0.25
C PRO A 251 -21.50 -0.13 1.25
N LEU A 252 -21.22 -1.38 0.89
CA LEU A 252 -20.07 -2.10 1.38
C LEU A 252 -18.90 -1.73 0.47
N LEU A 253 -17.96 -0.91 0.95
CA LEU A 253 -16.87 -0.34 0.15
C LEU A 253 -15.57 -1.09 0.42
N ALA A 254 -14.93 -1.60 -0.63
CA ALA A 254 -13.58 -2.15 -0.56
C ALA A 254 -12.66 -1.44 -1.57
N ILE A 255 -11.53 -0.93 -1.08
CA ILE A 255 -10.50 -0.26 -1.89
C ILE A 255 -9.19 -0.97 -1.70
N CYS A 256 -8.70 -1.63 -2.75
CA CYS A 256 -7.44 -2.35 -2.71
C CYS A 256 -6.94 -2.68 -4.12
N ARG A 257 -5.79 -3.34 -4.24
CA ARG A 257 -5.36 -3.93 -5.51
C ARG A 257 -6.12 -5.23 -5.79
N ALA A 258 -6.29 -5.58 -7.07
CA ALA A 258 -6.76 -6.90 -7.50
C ALA A 258 -5.66 -7.94 -7.23
N ASP A 259 -5.54 -8.40 -5.99
CA ASP A 259 -4.55 -9.36 -5.49
C ASP A 259 -5.30 -10.44 -4.71
N GLN A 260 -4.96 -11.71 -4.91
CA GLN A 260 -5.62 -12.84 -4.22
C GLN A 260 -5.55 -12.71 -2.70
N ARG A 261 -4.47 -12.13 -2.16
CA ARG A 261 -4.32 -11.88 -0.71
C ARG A 261 -5.34 -10.89 -0.16
N LYS A 262 -5.90 -10.03 -1.02
CA LYS A 262 -6.97 -9.10 -0.67
C LYS A 262 -8.34 -9.75 -0.59
N ASN A 263 -8.46 -11.00 -1.07
CA ASN A 263 -9.59 -11.89 -0.86
C ASN A 263 -10.95 -11.32 -1.27
N ILE A 264 -10.98 -10.47 -2.28
CA ILE A 264 -12.19 -9.82 -2.78
C ILE A 264 -13.24 -10.80 -3.32
N PRO A 265 -12.86 -11.90 -4.00
CA PRO A 265 -13.86 -12.89 -4.44
C PRO A 265 -14.69 -13.47 -3.27
N ALA A 266 -14.08 -13.72 -2.11
CA ALA A 266 -14.82 -14.18 -0.94
C ALA A 266 -15.78 -13.10 -0.39
N LEU A 267 -15.41 -11.82 -0.41
CA LEU A 267 -16.32 -10.73 -0.06
C LEU A 267 -17.53 -10.69 -0.99
N LEU A 268 -17.30 -10.80 -2.30
CA LEU A 268 -18.38 -10.85 -3.28
C LEU A 268 -19.29 -12.06 -3.07
N GLU A 269 -18.74 -13.21 -2.76
CA GLU A 269 -19.50 -14.45 -2.52
C GLU A 269 -20.36 -14.34 -1.26
N VAL A 270 -19.85 -13.75 -0.19
CA VAL A 270 -20.64 -13.46 1.03
C VAL A 270 -21.78 -12.49 0.72
N PHE A 271 -21.50 -11.43 -0.03
CA PHE A 271 -22.54 -10.48 -0.47
C PHE A 271 -23.61 -11.18 -1.33
N ALA A 272 -23.19 -12.00 -2.28
CA ALA A 272 -24.08 -12.75 -3.18
C ALA A 272 -25.00 -13.71 -2.46
N ARG A 273 -24.53 -14.38 -1.41
CA ARG A 273 -25.31 -15.38 -0.66
C ARG A 273 -26.23 -14.78 0.41
N SER A 274 -26.03 -13.53 0.79
CA SER A 274 -26.85 -12.86 1.78
C SER A 274 -27.97 -12.04 1.11
N GLU A 275 -29.21 -12.50 1.23
CA GLU A 275 -30.38 -11.76 0.73
C GLU A 275 -30.49 -10.39 1.40
N LEU A 276 -30.29 -10.32 2.71
CA LEU A 276 -30.30 -9.09 3.50
C LEU A 276 -29.32 -8.05 2.94
N LEU A 277 -28.09 -8.45 2.59
CA LEU A 277 -27.10 -7.54 2.03
C LEU A 277 -27.50 -7.08 0.63
N ARG A 278 -27.98 -7.97 -0.24
CA ARG A 278 -28.39 -7.62 -1.61
C ARG A 278 -29.61 -6.71 -1.66
N GLU A 279 -30.52 -6.84 -0.72
CA GLU A 279 -31.72 -5.99 -0.65
C GLU A 279 -31.44 -4.59 -0.13
N ASN A 280 -30.52 -4.46 0.83
CA ASN A 280 -30.33 -3.21 1.57
C ASN A 280 -29.03 -2.47 1.25
N HIS A 281 -28.06 -3.10 0.57
CA HIS A 281 -26.75 -2.53 0.33
C HIS A 281 -26.33 -2.63 -1.14
N ASN A 282 -25.36 -1.83 -1.52
CA ASN A 282 -24.55 -2.03 -2.70
C ASN A 282 -23.16 -2.57 -2.31
N LEU A 283 -22.51 -3.30 -3.20
CA LEU A 283 -21.09 -3.64 -3.05
C LEU A 283 -20.26 -2.78 -4.00
N VAL A 284 -19.28 -2.05 -3.48
CA VAL A 284 -18.42 -1.17 -4.29
C VAL A 284 -16.96 -1.62 -4.17
N LEU A 285 -16.39 -2.04 -5.29
CA LEU A 285 -15.06 -2.64 -5.39
C LEU A 285 -14.15 -1.76 -6.24
N VAL A 286 -13.27 -0.98 -5.60
CA VAL A 286 -12.26 -0.14 -6.28
C VAL A 286 -10.94 -0.88 -6.27
N LEU A 287 -10.62 -1.52 -7.41
CA LEU A 287 -9.57 -2.54 -7.52
C LEU A 287 -8.39 -2.09 -8.39
N GLY A 288 -7.90 -0.87 -8.18
CA GLY A 288 -6.83 -0.27 -8.97
C GLY A 288 -7.33 0.23 -10.33
N CYS A 289 -6.39 0.63 -11.19
CA CYS A 289 -6.69 1.18 -12.51
C CYS A 289 -6.37 0.17 -13.62
N ARG A 290 -7.27 0.06 -14.61
CA ARG A 290 -7.10 -0.80 -15.78
C ARG A 290 -7.74 -0.18 -17.02
N GLN A 291 -7.18 -0.41 -18.18
CA GLN A 291 -7.82 -0.09 -19.46
C GLN A 291 -8.45 -1.34 -20.07
N ASP A 292 -7.67 -2.41 -20.19
CA ASP A 292 -8.07 -3.69 -20.75
C ASP A 292 -7.55 -4.83 -19.87
N LEU A 293 -8.42 -5.78 -19.53
CA LEU A 293 -8.05 -6.97 -18.74
C LEU A 293 -6.93 -7.79 -19.37
N ARG A 294 -6.88 -7.85 -20.71
CA ARG A 294 -5.86 -8.60 -21.45
C ARG A 294 -4.45 -8.03 -21.31
N GLN A 295 -4.34 -6.75 -20.93
CA GLN A 295 -3.08 -6.04 -20.73
C GLN A 295 -2.55 -6.16 -19.29
N LEU A 296 -3.38 -6.66 -18.36
CA LEU A 296 -2.98 -6.89 -16.99
C LEU A 296 -2.07 -8.13 -16.87
N ASP A 297 -1.18 -8.08 -15.89
CA ASP A 297 -0.44 -9.26 -15.45
C ASP A 297 -1.40 -10.38 -15.02
N LYS A 298 -0.93 -11.63 -15.08
CA LYS A 298 -1.75 -12.81 -14.81
C LYS A 298 -2.48 -12.76 -13.46
N PRO A 299 -1.82 -12.45 -12.30
CA PRO A 299 -2.50 -12.51 -11.01
C PRO A 299 -3.68 -11.54 -10.86
N PRO A 300 -3.55 -10.22 -11.15
CA PRO A 300 -4.69 -9.32 -11.06
C PRO A 300 -5.79 -9.62 -12.09
N ARG A 301 -5.42 -10.11 -13.28
CA ARG A 301 -6.39 -10.52 -14.31
C ARG A 301 -7.24 -11.69 -13.83
N GLU A 302 -6.64 -12.71 -13.20
CA GLU A 302 -7.37 -13.89 -12.68
C GLU A 302 -8.37 -13.47 -11.59
N VAL A 303 -7.99 -12.59 -10.66
CA VAL A 303 -8.91 -12.06 -9.63
C VAL A 303 -10.11 -11.36 -10.27
N LEU A 304 -9.87 -10.50 -11.26
CA LEU A 304 -10.95 -9.76 -11.92
C LEU A 304 -11.86 -10.66 -12.76
N LEU A 305 -11.31 -11.67 -13.46
CA LEU A 305 -12.12 -12.64 -14.19
C LEU A 305 -13.01 -13.44 -13.23
N GLN A 306 -12.47 -13.90 -12.11
CA GLN A 306 -13.26 -14.58 -11.07
C GLN A 306 -14.38 -13.70 -10.54
N LEU A 307 -14.15 -12.40 -10.34
CA LEU A 307 -15.20 -11.47 -9.91
C LEU A 307 -16.32 -11.35 -10.94
N PHE A 308 -15.99 -11.25 -12.23
CA PHE A 308 -17.02 -11.16 -13.28
C PHE A 308 -17.81 -12.46 -13.41
N GLU A 309 -17.16 -13.63 -13.28
CA GLU A 309 -17.85 -14.91 -13.21
C GLU A 309 -18.81 -15.01 -12.02
N LEU A 310 -18.44 -14.48 -10.86
CA LEU A 310 -19.31 -14.45 -9.69
C LEU A 310 -20.48 -13.46 -9.86
N ILE A 311 -20.24 -12.28 -10.45
CA ILE A 311 -21.30 -11.31 -10.74
C ILE A 311 -22.35 -11.91 -11.67
N ASP A 312 -21.91 -12.61 -12.72
CA ASP A 312 -22.80 -13.28 -13.67
C ASP A 312 -23.52 -14.46 -13.01
N ARG A 313 -22.80 -15.33 -12.33
CA ARG A 313 -23.34 -16.52 -11.65
C ARG A 313 -24.47 -16.21 -10.69
N TYR A 314 -24.35 -15.11 -9.94
CA TYR A 314 -25.33 -14.71 -8.91
C TYR A 314 -26.27 -13.58 -9.32
N ASP A 315 -26.28 -13.19 -10.60
CA ASP A 315 -27.08 -12.09 -11.16
C ASP A 315 -26.97 -10.78 -10.35
N LEU A 316 -25.74 -10.36 -10.08
CA LEU A 316 -25.46 -9.18 -9.26
C LEU A 316 -25.41 -7.87 -10.07
N TYR A 317 -25.92 -7.85 -11.27
CA TYR A 317 -25.97 -6.68 -12.15
C TYR A 317 -26.78 -5.53 -11.52
N GLY A 318 -26.14 -4.37 -11.46
CA GLY A 318 -26.74 -3.19 -10.82
C GLY A 318 -26.67 -3.17 -9.29
N LEU A 319 -26.03 -4.16 -8.67
CA LEU A 319 -25.77 -4.21 -7.22
C LEU A 319 -24.28 -4.06 -6.88
N VAL A 320 -23.39 -4.27 -7.86
CA VAL A 320 -21.93 -4.22 -7.68
C VAL A 320 -21.34 -3.12 -8.55
N GLY A 321 -20.66 -2.16 -7.91
CA GLY A 321 -19.86 -1.13 -8.59
C GLY A 321 -18.39 -1.55 -8.68
N TYR A 322 -17.81 -1.53 -9.91
CA TYR A 322 -16.43 -1.94 -10.16
C TYR A 322 -15.73 -1.05 -11.20
N PRO A 323 -15.47 0.23 -10.87
CA PRO A 323 -14.91 1.18 -11.80
C PRO A 323 -13.55 0.72 -12.34
N LYS A 324 -13.24 1.13 -13.58
CA LYS A 324 -11.97 0.81 -14.24
C LYS A 324 -10.84 1.74 -13.82
N HIS A 325 -11.16 2.97 -13.49
CA HIS A 325 -10.21 4.03 -13.17
C HIS A 325 -10.71 4.84 -11.99
N HIS A 326 -9.78 5.37 -11.24
CA HIS A 326 -10.00 6.39 -10.23
C HIS A 326 -8.75 7.26 -10.13
N THR A 327 -8.92 8.50 -9.71
CA THR A 327 -7.82 9.39 -9.34
C THR A 327 -7.58 9.32 -7.84
N ARG A 328 -6.46 9.90 -7.38
CA ARG A 328 -6.14 9.97 -5.97
C ARG A 328 -7.18 10.80 -5.19
N GLU A 329 -7.65 11.87 -5.80
CA GLU A 329 -8.60 12.81 -5.22
C GLU A 329 -9.99 12.19 -5.04
N GLN A 330 -10.36 11.26 -5.91
CA GLN A 330 -11.64 10.55 -5.84
C GLN A 330 -11.72 9.54 -4.69
N ILE A 331 -10.59 9.08 -4.15
CA ILE A 331 -10.59 8.10 -3.05
C ILE A 331 -11.15 8.70 -1.75
N PRO A 332 -10.70 9.88 -1.27
CA PRO A 332 -11.31 10.52 -0.13
C PRO A 332 -12.80 10.84 -0.32
N GLU A 333 -13.18 11.23 -1.55
CA GLU A 333 -14.59 11.49 -1.89
C GLU A 333 -15.44 10.21 -1.77
N LEU A 334 -14.92 9.07 -2.20
CA LEU A 334 -15.59 7.77 -2.05
C LEU A 334 -15.79 7.37 -0.59
N TYR A 335 -14.78 7.56 0.26
CA TYR A 335 -14.93 7.30 1.69
C TYR A 335 -15.99 8.20 2.32
N ARG A 336 -15.98 9.52 2.02
CA ARG A 336 -16.99 10.48 2.50
C ARG A 336 -18.38 10.16 1.98
N TRP A 337 -18.51 9.80 0.71
CA TRP A 337 -19.77 9.36 0.12
C TRP A 337 -20.31 8.11 0.81
N ALA A 338 -19.46 7.11 1.03
CA ALA A 338 -19.86 5.89 1.74
C ALA A 338 -20.30 6.18 3.17
N ALA A 339 -19.56 7.01 3.90
CA ALA A 339 -19.89 7.40 5.26
C ALA A 339 -21.24 8.10 5.36
N ARG A 340 -21.55 9.02 4.43
CA ARG A 340 -22.85 9.73 4.39
C ARG A 340 -24.05 8.82 4.15
N LEU A 341 -23.85 7.77 3.35
CA LEU A 341 -24.92 6.78 3.12
C LEU A 341 -25.02 5.74 4.24
N GLY A 342 -24.26 5.87 5.33
CA GLY A 342 -24.21 4.85 6.38
C GLY A 342 -23.57 3.55 5.92
N GLY A 343 -22.66 3.63 4.95
CA GLY A 343 -21.94 2.50 4.40
C GLY A 343 -20.86 1.95 5.33
N VAL A 344 -20.27 0.83 4.93
CA VAL A 344 -19.24 0.11 5.69
C VAL A 344 -17.99 -0.05 4.81
N PHE A 345 -16.81 0.35 5.31
CA PHE A 345 -15.54 -0.01 4.69
C PHE A 345 -15.14 -1.42 5.09
N VAL A 346 -14.87 -2.28 4.11
CA VAL A 346 -14.53 -3.69 4.31
C VAL A 346 -13.13 -3.97 3.78
N ASN A 347 -12.25 -4.46 4.66
CA ASN A 347 -10.95 -5.01 4.26
C ASN A 347 -10.93 -6.54 4.48
N PRO A 348 -11.22 -7.35 3.44
CA PRO A 348 -11.31 -8.79 3.56
C PRO A 348 -9.96 -9.50 3.47
N ALA A 349 -8.86 -8.76 3.46
CA ALA A 349 -7.52 -9.28 3.25
C ALA A 349 -7.16 -10.42 4.19
N LEU A 350 -6.60 -11.50 3.65
CA LEU A 350 -6.04 -12.61 4.42
C LEU A 350 -4.81 -12.17 5.23
N THR A 351 -4.12 -11.17 4.72
CA THR A 351 -2.97 -10.55 5.39
C THR A 351 -2.88 -9.09 4.99
N GLU A 352 -2.91 -8.23 5.98
CA GLU A 352 -2.71 -6.80 5.82
C GLU A 352 -1.56 -6.35 6.73
N PRO A 353 -0.39 -5.98 6.21
CA PRO A 353 0.76 -5.60 7.02
C PRO A 353 0.49 -4.40 7.91
N PHE A 354 -0.17 -3.38 7.38
CA PHE A 354 -0.50 -2.18 8.14
C PHE A 354 -1.94 -1.69 7.90
N GLY A 355 -2.41 -1.67 6.62
CA GLY A 355 -3.76 -1.25 6.29
C GLY A 355 -3.94 0.26 6.15
N LEU A 356 -3.14 0.92 5.30
CA LEU A 356 -3.30 2.35 5.03
C LEU A 356 -4.75 2.71 4.67
N THR A 357 -5.42 1.89 3.87
CA THR A 357 -6.83 2.11 3.49
C THR A 357 -7.80 2.09 4.67
N LEU A 358 -7.44 1.40 5.76
CA LEU A 358 -8.22 1.42 7.00
C LEU A 358 -8.09 2.77 7.72
N LEU A 359 -6.88 3.33 7.74
CA LEU A 359 -6.64 4.65 8.30
C LEU A 359 -7.26 5.77 7.45
N GLU A 360 -7.16 5.66 6.13
CA GLU A 360 -7.79 6.56 5.16
C GLU A 360 -9.31 6.59 5.38
N ALA A 361 -9.93 5.42 5.50
CA ALA A 361 -11.33 5.28 5.82
C ALA A 361 -11.66 5.93 7.16
N ALA A 362 -10.91 5.63 8.22
CA ALA A 362 -11.13 6.17 9.56
C ALA A 362 -10.98 7.70 9.59
N GLY A 363 -9.99 8.26 8.88
CA GLY A 363 -9.77 9.71 8.76
C GLY A 363 -10.91 10.44 8.02
N SER A 364 -11.65 9.74 7.17
CA SER A 364 -12.74 10.31 6.36
C SER A 364 -14.13 10.21 7.02
N LEU A 365 -14.21 9.68 8.25
CA LEU A 365 -15.47 9.50 8.98
C LEU A 365 -15.99 10.82 9.54
N HIS A 366 -17.23 11.10 9.28
CA HIS A 366 -18.06 11.99 10.11
C HIS A 366 -18.84 11.12 11.12
N GLU A 367 -19.23 11.60 12.28
CA GLU A 367 -19.93 10.95 13.41
C GLU A 367 -20.80 9.67 13.13
N GLY A 368 -20.77 9.13 11.93
CA GLY A 368 -21.40 7.91 11.44
C GLY A 368 -20.38 6.81 11.22
N LEU A 369 -20.73 5.61 11.64
CA LEU A 369 -19.89 4.43 11.73
C LEU A 369 -19.36 3.90 10.40
N LEU A 370 -18.05 3.76 10.28
CA LEU A 370 -17.40 2.85 9.34
C LEU A 370 -16.84 1.65 10.13
N TYR A 371 -17.37 0.46 9.87
CA TYR A 371 -16.87 -0.77 10.48
C TYR A 371 -15.86 -1.44 9.56
N GLY A 372 -14.68 -1.78 10.07
CA GLY A 372 -13.83 -2.79 9.47
C GLY A 372 -14.25 -4.17 10.00
N LEU A 373 -15.04 -4.91 9.25
CA LEU A 373 -15.38 -6.29 9.58
C LEU A 373 -14.41 -7.24 8.89
N SER A 374 -13.87 -8.19 9.64
CA SER A 374 -13.16 -9.30 9.04
C SER A 374 -14.16 -10.30 8.40
N LEU A 375 -13.73 -10.97 7.33
CA LEU A 375 -14.52 -12.03 6.70
C LEU A 375 -14.94 -13.13 7.68
N ALA A 376 -14.12 -13.40 8.71
CA ALA A 376 -14.46 -14.35 9.76
C ALA A 376 -15.64 -13.86 10.63
N GLN A 377 -15.85 -12.57 10.76
CA GLN A 377 -17.00 -11.99 11.45
C GLN A 377 -18.24 -11.98 10.55
N LEU A 378 -18.06 -11.71 9.24
CA LEU A 378 -19.14 -11.83 8.26
C LEU A 378 -19.58 -13.29 8.05
N ALA A 379 -18.65 -14.24 7.99
CA ALA A 379 -18.96 -15.65 7.82
C ALA A 379 -19.62 -16.27 9.06
N ARG A 380 -19.31 -15.82 10.28
CA ARG A 380 -19.99 -16.26 11.50
C ARG A 380 -21.44 -15.77 11.58
N GLY A 381 -21.77 -14.66 10.93
CA GLY A 381 -23.14 -14.15 10.83
C GLY A 381 -24.03 -14.88 9.82
N ALA A 382 -23.42 -15.57 8.83
CA ALA A 382 -24.19 -16.29 7.81
C ALA A 382 -24.73 -17.67 8.28
N GLY A 383 -24.37 -18.14 9.47
CA GLY A 383 -24.76 -19.47 10.00
C GLY A 383 -25.59 -19.46 11.27
N ALA A 384 -25.77 -18.38 11.98
CA ALA A 384 -26.52 -18.34 13.23
C ALA A 384 -26.95 -16.92 13.59
N ALA A 385 -28.25 -16.69 13.52
CA ALA A 385 -28.99 -15.50 13.95
C ALA A 385 -28.68 -14.17 13.19
N PRO A 386 -29.67 -13.27 13.02
CA PRO A 386 -29.46 -12.01 12.34
C PRO A 386 -28.34 -11.24 13.01
N LEU A 387 -27.39 -10.76 12.21
CA LEU A 387 -26.42 -9.78 12.67
C LEU A 387 -27.23 -8.63 13.30
N ALA A 388 -27.26 -8.59 14.62
CA ALA A 388 -27.60 -7.35 15.31
C ALA A 388 -26.48 -6.38 14.94
N VAL A 389 -26.71 -5.59 13.90
CA VAL A 389 -26.00 -4.32 13.72
C VAL A 389 -26.43 -3.52 14.92
N ALA A 390 -25.70 -3.67 16.02
CA ALA A 390 -25.93 -2.87 17.20
C ALA A 390 -25.69 -1.44 16.77
N GLY A 391 -26.76 -0.70 16.62
CA GLY A 391 -26.75 0.75 16.55
C GLY A 391 -26.08 1.24 17.83
N LEU A 392 -24.80 1.52 17.76
CA LEU A 392 -24.07 2.18 18.85
C LEU A 392 -24.44 3.66 18.81
N ALA A 393 -24.89 4.14 19.93
CA ALA A 393 -25.23 5.54 20.15
C ALA A 393 -24.05 6.48 19.78
N PRO A 394 -24.29 7.73 19.37
CA PRO A 394 -23.34 8.62 18.69
C PRO A 394 -22.23 9.23 19.58
N THR A 395 -21.80 8.60 20.65
CA THR A 395 -20.87 9.21 21.62
C THR A 395 -19.54 8.48 21.84
N ARG A 396 -19.14 7.51 21.02
CA ARG A 396 -17.86 6.83 21.19
C ARG A 396 -17.05 6.76 19.89
N PRO A 397 -15.72 6.97 19.95
CA PRO A 397 -14.87 6.94 18.76
C PRO A 397 -14.88 5.55 18.12
N SER A 398 -14.97 5.55 16.79
CA SER A 398 -14.96 4.36 15.96
C SER A 398 -13.56 3.77 15.90
N TYR A 399 -13.43 2.46 16.03
CA TYR A 399 -12.16 1.75 15.93
C TYR A 399 -12.14 0.88 14.66
N VAL A 400 -10.98 0.88 14.00
CA VAL A 400 -10.68 0.00 12.89
C VAL A 400 -10.06 -1.28 13.44
N ILE A 401 -10.63 -2.43 13.13
CA ILE A 401 -10.15 -3.72 13.63
C ILE A 401 -9.41 -4.45 12.52
N ASP A 402 -8.11 -4.64 12.70
CA ASP A 402 -7.30 -5.61 11.98
C ASP A 402 -7.36 -6.98 12.68
N GLN A 403 -7.35 -8.06 11.91
CA GLN A 403 -7.44 -9.44 12.42
C GLN A 403 -6.32 -9.85 13.39
N GLN A 404 -5.24 -9.11 13.52
CA GLN A 404 -4.06 -9.53 14.30
C GLN A 404 -3.60 -8.54 15.38
N THR A 405 -4.07 -7.30 15.41
CA THR A 405 -3.43 -6.28 16.25
C THR A 405 -4.32 -5.58 17.26
N VAL A 406 -5.63 -5.66 17.17
CA VAL A 406 -6.50 -5.00 18.15
C VAL A 406 -7.67 -5.91 18.53
N ILE A 407 -7.44 -6.76 19.48
CA ILE A 407 -8.54 -7.25 20.33
C ILE A 407 -8.83 -6.07 21.25
N ASN A 408 -9.95 -5.44 21.02
CA ASN A 408 -10.42 -4.32 21.82
C ASN A 408 -10.57 -4.73 23.29
N PRO A 409 -9.85 -4.14 24.23
CA PRO A 409 -10.05 -4.40 25.66
C PRO A 409 -11.47 -4.10 26.13
N LEU A 410 -12.28 -3.36 25.35
CA LEU A 410 -13.67 -3.04 25.63
C LEU A 410 -14.67 -4.16 25.29
N LEU A 411 -14.24 -5.24 24.59
CA LEU A 411 -15.05 -6.45 24.42
C LEU A 411 -14.75 -7.52 25.48
N ALA A 412 -13.82 -7.26 26.38
CA ALA A 412 -13.47 -8.11 27.51
C ALA A 412 -14.07 -7.61 28.85
N GLN A 413 -14.95 -6.60 28.84
CA GLN A 413 -15.77 -6.16 29.97
C GLN A 413 -17.28 -6.47 29.64
#